data_6759d768697d8ef09e50252bb4d961d6
#
_entry.id   6759d768697d8ef09e50252bb4d961d6
#
_cell.length_a   1.000
_cell.length_b   1.000
_cell.length_c   1.000
_cell.angle_alpha   90.00
_cell.angle_beta   90.00
_cell.angle_gamma   90.00
#
_symmetry.space_group_name_H-M   'P 1'
#
loop_
_entity.id
_entity.type
_entity.pdbx_description
1 polymer ?
#
loop_
_entity_poly.entity_id
_entity_poly.type
_entity_poly.pdbx_seq_one_letter_code
_entity_poly.pdbx_strand_id
1 'polypeptide(L)'
;TLKIKKKFLRRKKQIIGFKDANRTTNFKIKFPYIFSPSDLRIIGVLIGDGNVRNDRVMLRWIQNDTTPLKKLLSSKIQGYHFSNRETNQLIIPSFFGKITCSLLNLKGDEIDTYKLIEKVIDYPKEYRLALLISLIEDEGNIDPKNYSGISIRMSDKKIVYFIKLLCESLGYETSKITKYKNNRYSFGEGNVMYKLKILSEGIFNLGYDLIKFEKKFGKENSLWKKRKNFFKRWEICAGKKSRKDKEGREIHQK
;
A
#
# COMPACT_ATOMS: atom_id res chain seq x y z
N THR A 1 -6.44 25.87 8.41
CA THR A 1 -7.93 25.85 8.45
C THR A 1 -8.42 25.44 7.07
N LEU A 2 -8.96 24.21 6.96
CA LEU A 2 -9.52 23.68 5.71
C LEU A 2 -10.78 24.49 5.34
N LYS A 3 -10.72 25.37 4.35
CA LYS A 3 -11.91 25.98 3.74
C LYS A 3 -12.63 24.88 2.93
N ILE A 4 -13.55 24.18 3.57
CA ILE A 4 -14.38 23.19 2.90
C ILE A 4 -15.55 23.93 2.26
N LYS A 5 -15.57 24.04 0.92
CA LYS A 5 -16.67 24.65 0.15
C LYS A 5 -17.99 23.85 0.23
N LYS A 6 -17.97 22.64 0.80
CA LYS A 6 -19.12 21.74 0.90
C LYS A 6 -19.70 21.76 2.32
N LYS A 7 -21.01 21.86 2.43
CA LYS A 7 -21.70 21.78 3.71
C LYS A 7 -21.88 20.32 4.10
N PHE A 8 -21.19 19.89 5.17
CA PHE A 8 -21.38 18.54 5.71
C PHE A 8 -22.66 18.44 6.52
N LEU A 9 -23.43 17.41 6.23
CA LEU A 9 -24.60 17.05 7.02
C LEU A 9 -24.14 16.22 8.23
N ARG A 10 -24.43 16.69 9.44
CA ARG A 10 -24.00 16.04 10.68
C ARG A 10 -25.22 15.53 11.45
N ARG A 11 -25.11 14.35 12.02
CA ARG A 11 -26.06 13.79 12.97
C ARG A 11 -25.30 13.20 14.16
N LYS A 12 -25.41 13.83 15.36
CA LYS A 12 -24.63 13.44 16.56
C LYS A 12 -23.12 13.33 16.24
N LYS A 13 -22.53 12.14 16.46
CA LYS A 13 -21.12 11.83 16.19
C LYS A 13 -20.85 11.27 14.78
N GLN A 14 -21.71 11.56 13.81
CA GLN A 14 -21.58 11.04 12.43
C GLN A 14 -21.71 12.16 11.41
N ILE A 15 -20.93 12.08 10.35
CA ILE A 15 -21.23 12.75 9.10
C ILE A 15 -22.10 11.79 8.29
N ILE A 16 -23.30 12.24 7.89
CA ILE A 16 -24.26 11.43 7.14
C ILE A 16 -24.31 11.79 5.65
N GLY A 17 -23.48 12.71 5.23
CA GLY A 17 -23.39 13.11 3.82
C GLY A 17 -22.84 14.51 3.66
N PHE A 18 -22.80 14.97 2.42
CA PHE A 18 -22.58 16.38 2.10
C PHE A 18 -23.56 16.85 1.03
N LYS A 19 -23.89 18.13 1.09
CA LYS A 19 -24.71 18.79 0.10
C LYS A 19 -23.80 19.68 -0.75
N ASP A 20 -23.80 19.45 -2.05
CA ASP A 20 -23.26 20.34 -3.07
C ASP A 20 -24.43 21.15 -3.67
N ALA A 21 -24.17 22.25 -4.39
CA ALA A 21 -25.20 23.12 -4.92
C ALA A 21 -26.36 22.33 -5.62
N ASN A 22 -26.05 21.22 -6.29
CA ASN A 22 -27.01 20.47 -7.10
C ASN A 22 -27.19 19.00 -6.69
N ARG A 23 -26.49 18.50 -5.67
CA ARG A 23 -26.57 17.07 -5.28
C ARG A 23 -26.36 16.86 -3.79
N THR A 24 -27.16 15.97 -3.22
CA THR A 24 -26.92 15.42 -1.89
C THR A 24 -26.33 14.04 -2.05
N THR A 25 -25.15 13.83 -1.47
CA THR A 25 -24.53 12.51 -1.43
C THR A 25 -24.60 12.00 0.00
N ASN A 26 -25.31 10.88 0.19
CA ASN A 26 -25.49 10.25 1.49
C ASN A 26 -24.37 9.24 1.75
N PHE A 27 -23.72 9.35 2.89
CA PHE A 27 -22.75 8.37 3.41
C PHE A 27 -22.62 8.55 4.91
N LYS A 28 -22.06 7.57 5.59
CA LYS A 28 -21.83 7.64 7.04
C LYS A 28 -20.36 7.49 7.37
N ILE A 29 -19.81 8.46 8.06
CA ILE A 29 -18.48 8.40 8.68
C ILE A 29 -18.65 8.64 10.18
N LYS A 30 -18.16 7.70 10.99
CA LYS A 30 -18.18 7.84 12.46
C LYS A 30 -17.12 8.84 12.93
N PHE A 31 -17.43 9.58 14.01
CA PHE A 31 -16.48 10.47 14.68
C PHE A 31 -16.40 10.17 16.16
N PRO A 32 -15.25 10.33 16.80
CA PRO A 32 -13.97 10.70 16.16
C PRO A 32 -13.55 9.68 15.10
N TYR A 33 -12.89 10.14 14.04
CA TYR A 33 -12.36 9.24 13.01
C TYR A 33 -11.18 8.46 13.59
N ILE A 34 -11.32 7.16 13.66
CA ILE A 34 -10.26 6.28 14.17
C ILE A 34 -9.40 5.84 12.99
N PHE A 35 -8.18 6.36 12.97
CA PHE A 35 -7.17 5.94 12.03
C PHE A 35 -6.73 4.49 12.31
N SER A 36 -6.55 3.69 11.30
CA SER A 36 -6.28 2.26 11.42
C SER A 36 -5.34 1.76 10.32
N PRO A 37 -4.81 0.54 10.41
CA PRO A 37 -4.01 -0.06 9.34
C PRO A 37 -4.71 -0.06 7.98
N SER A 38 -6.04 -0.20 7.93
CA SER A 38 -6.80 -0.13 6.68
C SER A 38 -6.64 1.22 5.96
N ASP A 39 -6.45 2.31 6.70
CA ASP A 39 -6.23 3.63 6.09
C ASP A 39 -4.87 3.68 5.40
N LEU A 40 -3.84 3.08 6.02
CA LEU A 40 -2.52 2.96 5.38
C LEU A 40 -2.53 1.99 4.20
N ARG A 41 -3.39 0.96 4.22
CA ARG A 41 -3.62 0.14 3.02
C ARG A 41 -4.12 1.00 1.86
N ILE A 42 -5.12 1.85 2.08
CA ILE A 42 -5.66 2.75 1.04
C ILE A 42 -4.60 3.76 0.59
N ILE A 43 -3.85 4.33 1.52
CA ILE A 43 -2.76 5.28 1.22
C ILE A 43 -1.67 4.61 0.38
N GLY A 44 -1.29 3.38 0.67
CA GLY A 44 -0.29 2.63 -0.10
C GLY A 44 -0.73 2.38 -1.54
N VAL A 45 -2.01 2.04 -1.76
CA VAL A 45 -2.57 1.91 -3.12
C VAL A 45 -2.53 3.26 -3.86
N LEU A 46 -2.77 4.38 -3.15
CA LEU A 46 -2.67 5.71 -3.75
C LEU A 46 -1.23 6.10 -4.14
N ILE A 47 -0.25 5.64 -3.37
CA ILE A 47 1.19 5.85 -3.68
C ILE A 47 1.61 5.02 -4.89
N GLY A 48 1.14 3.77 -5.03
CA GLY A 48 1.45 2.88 -6.15
C GLY A 48 0.75 3.33 -7.43
N ASP A 49 -0.51 2.99 -7.56
CA ASP A 49 -1.30 3.16 -8.79
C ASP A 49 -2.24 4.38 -8.76
N GLY A 50 -2.20 5.19 -7.67
CA GLY A 50 -3.12 6.29 -7.48
C GLY A 50 -2.70 7.57 -8.20
N ASN A 51 -3.68 8.29 -8.75
CA ASN A 51 -3.51 9.69 -9.14
C ASN A 51 -4.06 10.58 -8.04
N VAL A 52 -3.17 11.24 -7.27
CA VAL A 52 -3.51 12.10 -6.15
C VAL A 52 -3.29 13.55 -6.54
N ARG A 53 -4.35 14.38 -6.40
CA ARG A 53 -4.28 15.83 -6.61
C ARG A 53 -4.74 16.55 -5.35
N ASN A 54 -4.25 17.79 -5.14
CA ASN A 54 -4.62 18.60 -3.97
C ASN A 54 -6.12 18.87 -3.85
N ASP A 55 -6.86 18.89 -4.96
CA ASP A 55 -8.29 19.19 -5.01
C ASP A 55 -9.16 17.93 -4.95
N ARG A 56 -8.62 16.79 -5.39
CA ARG A 56 -9.34 15.51 -5.46
C ARG A 56 -8.38 14.34 -5.43
N VAL A 57 -8.85 13.20 -4.93
CA VAL A 57 -8.16 11.93 -5.01
C VAL A 57 -8.91 11.08 -6.02
N MET A 58 -8.24 10.73 -7.11
CA MET A 58 -8.72 9.75 -8.08
C MET A 58 -7.80 8.55 -8.05
N LEU A 59 -8.38 7.40 -7.81
CA LEU A 59 -7.69 6.13 -7.94
C LEU A 59 -7.91 5.62 -9.36
N ARG A 60 -6.87 5.59 -10.15
CA ARG A 60 -6.86 4.79 -11.38
C ARG A 60 -6.28 3.42 -11.03
N TRP A 61 -7.13 2.48 -10.80
CA TRP A 61 -6.67 1.11 -10.63
C TRP A 61 -6.85 0.36 -11.95
N ILE A 62 -5.81 0.20 -12.71
CA ILE A 62 -5.77 -0.58 -13.96
C ILE A 62 -5.73 -2.08 -13.61
N GLN A 63 -6.63 -2.52 -12.76
CA GLN A 63 -6.71 -3.91 -12.37
C GLN A 63 -8.11 -4.45 -12.65
N ASN A 64 -8.20 -5.68 -13.18
CA ASN A 64 -9.46 -6.31 -13.56
C ASN A 64 -10.43 -6.52 -12.38
N ASP A 65 -9.97 -6.45 -11.14
CA ASP A 65 -10.79 -6.62 -9.95
C ASP A 65 -10.55 -5.50 -8.91
N THR A 66 -11.53 -4.62 -8.75
CA THR A 66 -11.52 -3.52 -7.77
C THR A 66 -12.24 -3.88 -6.47
N THR A 67 -12.79 -5.11 -6.37
CA THR A 67 -13.60 -5.55 -5.22
C THR A 67 -12.88 -5.44 -3.88
N PRO A 68 -11.61 -5.85 -3.73
CA PRO A 68 -10.93 -5.76 -2.45
C PRO A 68 -10.81 -4.32 -1.93
N LEU A 69 -10.42 -3.39 -2.81
CA LEU A 69 -10.29 -1.98 -2.44
C LEU A 69 -11.67 -1.35 -2.14
N LYS A 70 -12.71 -1.71 -2.89
CA LYS A 70 -14.09 -1.27 -2.60
C LYS A 70 -14.55 -1.73 -1.22
N LYS A 71 -14.28 -2.99 -0.83
CA LYS A 71 -14.59 -3.51 0.49
C LYS A 71 -13.88 -2.69 1.57
N LEU A 72 -12.58 -2.43 1.37
CA LEU A 72 -11.77 -1.66 2.30
C LEU A 72 -12.29 -0.23 2.47
N LEU A 73 -12.61 0.46 1.38
CA LEU A 73 -13.21 1.80 1.39
C LEU A 73 -14.60 1.80 2.02
N SER A 74 -15.44 0.80 1.72
CA SER A 74 -16.80 0.69 2.27
C SER A 74 -16.82 0.44 3.78
N SER A 75 -15.77 -0.18 4.34
CA SER A 75 -15.63 -0.31 5.80
C SER A 75 -15.42 1.04 6.49
N LYS A 76 -14.86 2.02 5.78
CA LYS A 76 -14.59 3.37 6.28
C LYS A 76 -15.70 4.36 5.98
N ILE A 77 -16.33 4.23 4.83
CA ILE A 77 -17.35 5.15 4.32
C ILE A 77 -18.59 4.33 3.98
N GLN A 78 -19.46 4.14 4.96
CA GLN A 78 -20.67 3.32 4.79
C GLN A 78 -21.69 4.03 3.91
N GLY A 79 -22.34 3.27 3.02
CA GLY A 79 -23.42 3.77 2.16
C GLY A 79 -22.96 4.67 1.01
N TYR A 80 -21.67 4.82 0.77
CA TYR A 80 -21.17 5.52 -0.40
C TYR A 80 -21.13 4.61 -1.61
N HIS A 81 -21.72 5.05 -2.71
CA HIS A 81 -21.65 4.32 -3.98
C HIS A 81 -20.37 4.69 -4.72
N PHE A 82 -19.44 3.76 -4.77
CA PHE A 82 -18.21 3.90 -5.57
C PHE A 82 -18.54 3.57 -7.03
N SER A 83 -18.65 4.59 -7.88
CA SER A 83 -18.88 4.36 -9.31
C SER A 83 -17.60 3.88 -9.99
N ASN A 84 -17.69 2.76 -10.70
CA ASN A 84 -16.73 2.43 -11.74
C ASN A 84 -17.11 3.23 -12.98
N ARG A 85 -16.33 4.21 -13.35
CA ARG A 85 -16.37 4.70 -14.73
C ARG A 85 -15.52 3.76 -15.58
N GLU A 86 -15.80 3.72 -16.89
CA GLU A 86 -15.33 2.79 -17.94
C GLU A 86 -13.87 2.26 -17.88
N THR A 87 -13.04 2.75 -16.96
CA THR A 87 -11.61 2.46 -16.85
C THR A 87 -11.17 1.98 -15.49
N ASN A 88 -12.01 1.25 -14.73
CA ASN A 88 -11.64 0.77 -13.38
C ASN A 88 -11.20 1.89 -12.41
N GLN A 89 -11.72 3.10 -12.57
CA GLN A 89 -11.42 4.24 -11.71
C GLN A 89 -12.35 4.25 -10.51
N LEU A 90 -11.78 4.22 -9.30
CA LEU A 90 -12.48 4.48 -8.06
C LEU A 90 -12.32 5.95 -7.69
N ILE A 91 -13.44 6.68 -7.62
CA ILE A 91 -13.44 8.06 -7.15
C ILE A 91 -13.61 8.05 -5.63
N ILE A 92 -12.61 8.52 -4.91
CA ILE A 92 -12.68 8.68 -3.46
C ILE A 92 -13.37 10.02 -3.14
N PRO A 93 -14.30 10.05 -2.16
CA PRO A 93 -14.93 11.29 -1.74
C PRO A 93 -13.90 12.35 -1.35
N SER A 94 -14.11 13.60 -1.77
CA SER A 94 -13.16 14.70 -1.54
C SER A 94 -12.78 14.92 -0.07
N PHE A 95 -13.66 14.58 0.86
CA PHE A 95 -13.36 14.62 2.29
C PHE A 95 -12.28 13.60 2.67
N PHE A 96 -12.44 12.34 2.27
CA PHE A 96 -11.46 11.30 2.52
C PHE A 96 -10.16 11.59 1.75
N GLY A 97 -10.30 12.08 0.52
CA GLY A 97 -9.18 12.56 -0.29
C GLY A 97 -8.34 13.62 0.42
N LYS A 98 -8.97 14.59 1.10
CA LYS A 98 -8.24 15.63 1.87
C LYS A 98 -7.50 15.07 3.08
N ILE A 99 -8.09 14.12 3.80
CA ILE A 99 -7.39 13.42 4.88
C ILE A 99 -6.17 12.71 4.31
N THR A 100 -6.34 11.98 3.21
CA THR A 100 -5.26 11.25 2.53
C THR A 100 -4.17 12.19 2.03
N CYS A 101 -4.53 13.31 1.37
CA CYS A 101 -3.58 14.31 0.91
C CYS A 101 -2.78 14.92 2.06
N SER A 102 -3.42 15.19 3.20
CA SER A 102 -2.74 15.69 4.40
C SER A 102 -1.76 14.68 4.98
N LEU A 103 -2.11 13.39 4.94
CA LEU A 103 -1.22 12.31 5.40
C LEU A 103 -0.05 12.08 4.45
N LEU A 104 -0.27 12.22 3.14
CA LEU A 104 0.76 12.08 2.11
C LEU A 104 1.71 13.28 2.01
N ASN A 105 1.45 14.38 2.72
CA ASN A 105 2.23 15.63 2.62
C ASN A 105 2.46 16.06 1.17
N LEU A 106 1.40 16.20 0.42
CA LEU A 106 1.49 16.65 -0.97
C LEU A 106 2.00 18.08 -1.07
N LYS A 107 2.96 18.27 -1.96
CA LYS A 107 3.38 19.58 -2.47
C LYS A 107 2.95 19.66 -3.93
N GLY A 108 1.92 20.45 -4.22
CA GLY A 108 1.29 20.37 -5.54
C GLY A 108 0.69 18.96 -5.73
N ASP A 109 1.10 18.26 -6.80
CA ASP A 109 0.70 16.88 -7.09
C ASP A 109 1.78 15.85 -6.70
N GLU A 110 2.91 16.28 -6.12
CA GLU A 110 3.99 15.40 -5.69
C GLU A 110 3.85 14.95 -4.23
N ILE A 111 4.13 13.67 -3.98
CA ILE A 111 4.21 13.10 -2.64
C ILE A 111 5.57 13.48 -2.03
N ASP A 112 5.56 14.19 -0.90
CA ASP A 112 6.77 14.44 -0.11
C ASP A 112 7.15 13.17 0.67
N THR A 113 7.93 12.30 0.02
CA THR A 113 8.31 10.99 0.57
C THR A 113 9.16 11.10 1.83
N TYR A 114 9.95 12.16 2.01
CA TYR A 114 10.74 12.37 3.23
C TYR A 114 9.84 12.67 4.42
N LYS A 115 8.91 13.62 4.28
CA LYS A 115 7.94 13.90 5.34
C LYS A 115 6.97 12.76 5.59
N LEU A 116 6.71 11.95 4.57
CA LEU A 116 5.88 10.76 4.74
C LEU A 116 6.60 9.71 5.57
N ILE A 117 7.89 9.42 5.30
CA ILE A 117 8.63 8.44 6.09
C ILE A 117 8.83 8.90 7.53
N GLU A 118 9.14 10.17 7.76
CA GLU A 118 9.25 10.74 9.10
C GLU A 118 7.99 10.49 9.95
N LYS A 119 6.81 10.65 9.34
CA LYS A 119 5.54 10.36 10.04
C LYS A 119 5.27 8.87 10.23
N VAL A 120 5.54 8.08 9.20
CA VAL A 120 5.14 6.67 9.18
C VAL A 120 6.08 5.80 10.00
N ILE A 121 7.36 6.17 10.13
CA ILE A 121 8.35 5.40 10.88
C ILE A 121 7.97 5.24 12.36
N ASP A 122 7.30 6.23 12.93
CA ASP A 122 6.87 6.25 14.33
C ASP A 122 5.53 5.51 14.55
N TYR A 123 4.86 5.09 13.48
CA TYR A 123 3.62 4.34 13.62
C TYR A 123 3.88 2.91 14.10
N PRO A 124 2.91 2.31 14.83
CA PRO A 124 2.98 0.90 15.22
C PRO A 124 3.30 -0.01 14.03
N LYS A 125 3.95 -1.14 14.29
CA LYS A 125 4.41 -2.09 13.26
C LYS A 125 3.31 -2.46 12.27
N GLU A 126 2.10 -2.68 12.74
CA GLU A 126 0.95 -3.09 11.91
C GLU A 126 0.55 -2.02 10.88
N TYR A 127 0.70 -0.75 11.23
CA TYR A 127 0.42 0.36 10.32
C TYR A 127 1.46 0.44 9.21
N ARG A 128 2.75 0.33 9.56
CA ARG A 128 3.85 0.29 8.60
C ARG A 128 3.74 -0.92 7.68
N LEU A 129 3.39 -2.06 8.24
CA LEU A 129 3.17 -3.29 7.49
C LEU A 129 1.99 -3.15 6.52
N ALA A 130 0.87 -2.58 6.94
CA ALA A 130 -0.28 -2.33 6.07
C ALA A 130 0.09 -1.49 4.85
N LEU A 131 0.89 -0.43 5.03
CA LEU A 131 1.39 0.39 3.94
C LEU A 131 2.27 -0.43 2.97
N LEU A 132 3.22 -1.19 3.52
CA LEU A 132 4.12 -2.03 2.71
C LEU A 132 3.35 -3.11 1.92
N ILE A 133 2.33 -3.73 2.52
CA ILE A 133 1.47 -4.71 1.85
C ILE A 133 0.84 -4.12 0.58
N SER A 134 0.36 -2.87 0.62
CA SER A 134 -0.21 -2.22 -0.56
C SER A 134 0.83 -2.00 -1.65
N LEU A 135 2.00 -1.51 -1.28
CA LEU A 135 3.08 -1.26 -2.24
C LEU A 135 3.60 -2.57 -2.87
N ILE A 136 3.62 -3.67 -2.11
CA ILE A 136 3.93 -4.99 -2.67
C ILE A 136 2.79 -5.47 -3.58
N GLU A 137 1.53 -5.25 -3.22
CA GLU A 137 0.38 -5.65 -4.04
C GLU A 137 0.39 -4.94 -5.40
N ASP A 138 0.67 -3.65 -5.43
CA ASP A 138 0.66 -2.88 -6.66
C ASP A 138 1.97 -3.09 -7.46
N GLU A 139 3.11 -2.79 -6.89
CA GLU A 139 4.41 -2.68 -7.57
C GLU A 139 5.30 -3.93 -7.43
N GLY A 140 4.97 -4.83 -6.52
CA GLY A 140 5.79 -6.03 -6.26
C GLY A 140 5.60 -7.10 -7.34
N ASN A 141 6.69 -7.60 -7.90
CA ASN A 141 6.70 -8.81 -8.71
C ASN A 141 7.14 -9.99 -7.84
N ILE A 142 6.22 -10.95 -7.64
CA ILE A 142 6.44 -12.15 -6.83
C ILE A 142 6.40 -13.36 -7.77
N ASP A 143 7.58 -13.77 -8.24
CA ASP A 143 7.73 -15.00 -9.02
C ASP A 143 8.01 -16.17 -8.05
N PRO A 144 7.10 -17.14 -7.92
CA PRO A 144 7.29 -18.28 -7.03
C PRO A 144 8.45 -19.20 -7.47
N LYS A 145 8.85 -19.17 -8.74
CA LYS A 145 9.95 -19.97 -9.30
C LYS A 145 11.30 -19.27 -9.20
N ASN A 146 11.30 -17.94 -9.13
CA ASN A 146 12.54 -17.16 -9.11
C ASN A 146 13.04 -16.94 -7.69
N TYR A 147 14.21 -17.49 -7.37
CA TYR A 147 14.86 -17.40 -6.06
C TYR A 147 15.39 -16.00 -5.70
N SER A 148 15.19 -14.99 -6.54
CA SER A 148 15.79 -13.66 -6.38
C SER A 148 15.06 -12.71 -5.42
N GLY A 149 14.00 -13.12 -4.75
CA GLY A 149 13.23 -12.27 -3.83
C GLY A 149 12.01 -11.61 -4.46
N ILE A 150 11.34 -10.75 -3.69
CA ILE A 150 10.26 -9.89 -4.19
C ILE A 150 10.91 -8.67 -4.83
N SER A 151 10.61 -8.42 -6.09
CA SER A 151 11.17 -7.30 -6.84
C SER A 151 10.16 -6.18 -6.98
N ILE A 152 10.47 -4.99 -6.48
CA ILE A 152 9.69 -3.76 -6.62
C ILE A 152 10.39 -2.89 -7.67
N ARG A 153 9.64 -2.35 -8.64
CA ARG A 153 10.19 -1.60 -9.77
C ARG A 153 9.33 -0.38 -10.05
N MET A 154 9.92 0.81 -9.98
CA MET A 154 9.24 2.07 -10.22
C MET A 154 10.15 3.04 -10.95
N SER A 155 9.56 4.01 -11.66
CA SER A 155 10.29 5.12 -12.29
C SER A 155 10.73 6.17 -11.26
N ASP A 156 9.98 6.34 -10.18
CA ASP A 156 10.30 7.29 -9.11
C ASP A 156 11.29 6.69 -8.09
N LYS A 157 12.53 7.20 -8.11
CA LYS A 157 13.59 6.80 -7.16
C LYS A 157 13.23 7.11 -5.72
N LYS A 158 12.54 8.22 -5.46
CA LYS A 158 12.20 8.67 -4.10
C LYS A 158 11.22 7.67 -3.44
N ILE A 159 10.23 7.19 -4.20
CA ILE A 159 9.28 6.18 -3.72
C ILE A 159 9.99 4.84 -3.46
N VAL A 160 10.89 4.41 -4.35
CA VAL A 160 11.67 3.17 -4.13
C VAL A 160 12.54 3.28 -2.87
N TYR A 161 13.15 4.45 -2.64
CA TYR A 161 13.91 4.71 -1.41
C TYR A 161 13.02 4.72 -0.16
N PHE A 162 11.84 5.33 -0.25
CA PHE A 162 10.83 5.27 0.81
C PHE A 162 10.45 3.83 1.17
N ILE A 163 10.21 2.97 0.16
CA ILE A 163 9.88 1.56 0.38
C ILE A 163 11.05 0.82 1.05
N LYS A 164 12.29 1.14 0.66
CA LYS A 164 13.48 0.58 1.31
C LYS A 164 13.54 0.91 2.80
N LEU A 165 13.40 2.19 3.16
CA LEU A 165 13.38 2.64 4.54
C LEU A 165 12.23 2.00 5.34
N LEU A 166 11.06 1.84 4.71
CA LEU A 166 9.91 1.18 5.32
C LEU A 166 10.22 -0.30 5.62
N CYS A 167 10.85 -1.03 4.68
CA CYS A 167 11.29 -2.41 4.90
C CYS A 167 12.32 -2.50 6.03
N GLU A 168 13.32 -1.63 6.04
CA GLU A 168 14.36 -1.58 7.07
C GLU A 168 13.77 -1.30 8.46
N SER A 169 12.80 -0.38 8.54
CA SER A 169 12.08 -0.09 9.79
C SER A 169 11.27 -1.26 10.34
N LEU A 170 10.91 -2.21 9.47
CA LEU A 170 10.20 -3.44 9.82
C LEU A 170 11.15 -4.61 10.08
N GLY A 171 12.48 -4.42 9.89
CA GLY A 171 13.49 -5.47 10.02
C GLY A 171 13.54 -6.44 8.84
N TYR A 172 13.11 -6.00 7.65
CA TYR A 172 13.16 -6.82 6.44
C TYR A 172 14.40 -6.52 5.62
N GLU A 173 15.20 -7.54 5.35
CA GLU A 173 16.39 -7.43 4.55
C GLU A 173 16.05 -7.07 3.10
N THR A 174 16.77 -6.08 2.56
CA THR A 174 16.60 -5.59 1.19
C THR A 174 17.93 -5.50 0.45
N SER A 175 17.88 -5.53 -0.87
CA SER A 175 19.04 -5.26 -1.73
C SER A 175 19.38 -3.76 -1.76
N LYS A 176 20.53 -3.43 -2.33
CA LYS A 176 20.78 -2.07 -2.85
C LYS A 176 19.76 -1.72 -3.94
N ILE A 177 19.41 -0.45 -4.06
CA ILE A 177 18.58 0.05 -5.15
C ILE A 177 19.44 0.06 -6.42
N THR A 178 18.96 -0.60 -7.47
CA THR A 178 19.65 -0.65 -8.78
C THR A 178 18.88 0.16 -9.81
N LYS A 179 19.62 0.91 -10.65
CA LYS A 179 19.08 1.67 -11.79
C LYS A 179 19.28 0.86 -13.06
N TYR A 180 18.25 0.82 -13.93
CA TYR A 180 18.36 0.18 -15.23
C TYR A 180 17.45 0.88 -16.26
N LYS A 181 17.78 0.73 -17.55
CA LYS A 181 16.93 1.21 -18.65
C LYS A 181 15.92 0.11 -19.00
N ASN A 182 14.65 0.47 -19.12
CA ASN A 182 13.60 -0.47 -19.56
C ASN A 182 13.36 -0.31 -21.06
N ASN A 183 13.92 -1.23 -21.85
CA ASN A 183 13.83 -1.19 -23.32
C ASN A 183 12.53 -1.82 -23.87
N ARG A 184 11.60 -2.24 -23.01
CA ARG A 184 10.38 -2.96 -23.44
C ARG A 184 9.23 -2.05 -23.91
N TYR A 185 9.29 -0.76 -23.63
CA TYR A 185 8.27 0.18 -24.07
C TYR A 185 8.81 1.05 -25.20
N SER A 186 8.21 0.88 -26.38
CA SER A 186 8.60 1.52 -27.66
C SER A 186 8.27 3.01 -27.78
N PHE A 187 7.94 3.69 -26.68
CA PHE A 187 7.65 5.12 -26.69
C PHE A 187 8.82 5.91 -26.09
N GLY A 188 9.76 6.34 -26.94
CA GLY A 188 10.82 7.26 -26.59
C GLY A 188 12.07 6.59 -25.95
N GLU A 189 13.09 7.39 -25.66
CA GLU A 189 14.32 6.98 -24.96
C GLU A 189 13.99 6.21 -23.69
N GLY A 190 14.49 4.97 -23.58
CA GLY A 190 14.11 3.99 -22.58
C GLY A 190 13.99 4.56 -21.16
N ASN A 191 12.79 4.49 -20.58
CA ASN A 191 12.51 5.03 -19.26
C ASN A 191 13.45 4.42 -18.21
N VAL A 192 14.06 5.29 -17.43
CA VAL A 192 14.87 4.88 -16.29
C VAL A 192 13.96 4.29 -15.22
N MET A 193 14.28 3.08 -14.79
CA MET A 193 13.59 2.38 -13.70
C MET A 193 14.55 2.12 -12.56
N TYR A 194 14.00 2.13 -11.36
CA TYR A 194 14.68 1.77 -10.13
C TYR A 194 14.10 0.49 -9.58
N LYS A 195 14.98 -0.40 -9.12
CA LYS A 195 14.61 -1.72 -8.62
C LYS A 195 15.13 -1.93 -7.20
N LEU A 196 14.26 -2.38 -6.33
CA LEU A 196 14.54 -2.87 -5.00
C LEU A 196 14.13 -4.34 -4.91
N LYS A 197 14.86 -5.16 -4.14
CA LYS A 197 14.43 -6.52 -3.82
C LYS A 197 14.30 -6.67 -2.31
N ILE A 198 13.21 -7.32 -1.86
CA ILE A 198 13.14 -7.88 -0.52
C ILE A 198 13.77 -9.27 -0.63
N LEU A 199 14.85 -9.51 0.14
CA LEU A 199 15.64 -10.74 0.07
C LEU A 199 14.98 -11.89 0.83
N SER A 200 15.56 -13.08 0.76
CA SER A 200 14.94 -14.29 1.32
C SER A 200 14.68 -14.19 2.81
N GLU A 201 15.59 -13.62 3.60
CA GLU A 201 15.40 -13.39 5.03
C GLU A 201 14.28 -12.37 5.31
N GLY A 202 14.23 -11.29 4.53
CA GLY A 202 13.15 -10.31 4.58
C GLY A 202 11.79 -10.93 4.23
N ILE A 203 11.73 -11.84 3.23
CA ILE A 203 10.50 -12.56 2.86
C ILE A 203 10.07 -13.49 4.00
N PHE A 204 11.02 -14.18 4.62
CA PHE A 204 10.75 -15.08 5.73
C PHE A 204 10.09 -14.33 6.89
N ASN A 205 10.69 -13.22 7.34
CA ASN A 205 10.16 -12.39 8.41
C ASN A 205 8.82 -11.76 8.06
N LEU A 206 8.68 -11.24 6.83
CA LEU A 206 7.44 -10.68 6.32
C LEU A 206 6.30 -11.70 6.34
N GLY A 207 6.57 -12.98 6.03
CA GLY A 207 5.55 -14.02 6.03
C GLY A 207 4.96 -14.29 7.41
N TYR A 208 5.77 -14.34 8.44
CA TYR A 208 5.29 -14.44 9.82
C TYR A 208 4.46 -13.24 10.23
N ASP A 209 4.92 -12.05 9.88
CA ASP A 209 4.19 -10.82 10.19
C ASP A 209 2.85 -10.75 9.44
N LEU A 210 2.80 -11.19 8.18
CA LEU A 210 1.56 -11.29 7.42
C LEU A 210 0.55 -12.26 8.06
N ILE A 211 1.00 -13.42 8.53
CA ILE A 211 0.14 -14.40 9.20
C ILE A 211 -0.48 -13.77 10.46
N LYS A 212 0.34 -13.09 11.29
CA LYS A 212 -0.13 -12.39 12.49
C LYS A 212 -1.09 -11.25 12.14
N PHE A 213 -0.77 -10.51 11.09
CA PHE A 213 -1.57 -9.39 10.60
C PHE A 213 -2.94 -9.88 10.10
N GLU A 214 -2.99 -10.94 9.30
CA GLU A 214 -4.23 -11.56 8.82
C GLU A 214 -5.10 -12.10 9.96
N LYS A 215 -4.48 -12.69 10.99
CA LYS A 215 -5.21 -13.16 12.18
C LYS A 215 -5.86 -12.00 12.94
N LYS A 216 -5.21 -10.83 13.00
CA LYS A 216 -5.68 -9.67 13.76
C LYS A 216 -6.67 -8.79 12.99
N PHE A 217 -6.45 -8.58 11.70
CA PHE A 217 -7.17 -7.60 10.88
C PHE A 217 -7.99 -8.20 9.75
N GLY A 218 -7.95 -9.52 9.56
CA GLY A 218 -8.61 -10.22 8.47
C GLY A 218 -7.79 -10.29 7.18
N LYS A 219 -8.08 -11.33 6.37
CA LYS A 219 -7.40 -11.55 5.08
C LYS A 219 -7.66 -10.46 4.05
N GLU A 220 -8.79 -9.76 4.17
CA GLU A 220 -9.15 -8.62 3.31
C GLU A 220 -8.21 -7.42 3.46
N ASN A 221 -7.49 -7.33 4.58
CA ASN A 221 -6.47 -6.31 4.82
C ASN A 221 -5.05 -6.72 4.38
N SER A 222 -4.86 -7.98 3.96
CA SER A 222 -3.57 -8.53 3.53
C SER A 222 -3.36 -8.42 2.01
N LEU A 223 -2.42 -9.21 1.49
CA LEU A 223 -2.23 -9.37 0.04
C LEU A 223 -3.47 -10.01 -0.59
N TRP A 224 -3.86 -9.53 -1.77
CA TRP A 224 -5.03 -10.01 -2.49
C TRP A 224 -4.63 -10.99 -3.61
N LYS A 225 -4.30 -10.45 -4.79
CA LYS A 225 -3.93 -11.26 -5.97
C LYS A 225 -2.58 -11.94 -5.79
N LYS A 226 -1.64 -11.27 -5.16
CA LYS A 226 -0.27 -11.75 -4.98
C LYS A 226 -0.11 -12.72 -3.80
N ARG A 227 -1.15 -12.88 -2.95
CA ARG A 227 -1.10 -13.70 -1.74
C ARG A 227 -0.65 -15.13 -2.00
N LYS A 228 -1.24 -15.81 -2.98
CA LYS A 228 -0.91 -17.22 -3.32
C LYS A 228 0.56 -17.37 -3.71
N ASN A 229 1.06 -16.49 -4.57
CA ASN A 229 2.45 -16.52 -5.02
C ASN A 229 3.42 -16.15 -3.89
N PHE A 230 3.01 -15.22 -3.01
CA PHE A 230 3.79 -14.83 -1.84
C PHE A 230 4.00 -16.02 -0.90
N PHE A 231 2.95 -16.72 -0.49
CA PHE A 231 3.08 -17.83 0.45
C PHE A 231 3.82 -19.04 -0.15
N LYS A 232 3.64 -19.34 -1.44
CA LYS A 232 4.51 -20.32 -2.12
C LYS A 232 5.99 -19.94 -2.04
N ARG A 233 6.29 -18.67 -2.22
CA ARG A 233 7.66 -18.15 -2.12
C ARG A 233 8.18 -18.19 -0.70
N TRP A 234 7.35 -17.83 0.27
CA TRP A 234 7.66 -17.87 1.70
C TRP A 234 8.00 -19.29 2.17
N GLU A 235 7.24 -20.30 1.78
CA GLU A 235 7.51 -21.73 2.08
C GLU A 235 8.89 -22.16 1.61
N ILE A 236 9.30 -21.75 0.41
CA ILE A 236 10.65 -22.04 -0.12
C ILE A 236 11.73 -21.37 0.77
N CYS A 237 11.51 -20.14 1.21
CA CYS A 237 12.44 -19.45 2.10
C CYS A 237 12.50 -20.10 3.49
N ALA A 238 11.36 -20.53 4.03
CA ALA A 238 11.27 -21.22 5.30
C ALA A 238 11.99 -22.58 5.27
N GLY A 239 11.82 -23.37 4.20
CA GLY A 239 12.50 -24.64 4.02
C GLY A 239 14.02 -24.52 3.94
N LYS A 240 14.54 -23.47 3.31
CA LYS A 240 15.99 -23.18 3.26
C LYS A 240 16.56 -22.80 4.64
N LYS A 241 15.84 -22.02 5.43
CA LYS A 241 16.26 -21.62 6.77
C LYS A 241 16.33 -22.83 7.69
N SER A 242 15.32 -23.71 7.65
CA SER A 242 15.30 -24.95 8.44
C SER A 242 16.49 -25.89 8.13
N ARG A 243 16.94 -25.95 6.86
CA ARG A 243 18.14 -26.71 6.49
C ARG A 243 19.42 -26.10 7.05
N LYS A 244 19.60 -24.77 6.90
CA LYS A 244 20.78 -24.06 7.45
C LYS A 244 20.89 -24.22 8.96
N ASP A 245 19.75 -24.17 9.68
CA ASP A 245 19.74 -24.31 11.14
C ASP A 245 20.11 -25.76 11.57
N LYS A 246 19.78 -26.77 10.75
CA LYS A 246 20.19 -28.16 10.99
C LYS A 246 21.67 -28.37 10.70
N GLU A 247 22.16 -27.89 9.56
CA GLU A 247 23.60 -27.95 9.19
C GLU A 247 24.48 -27.18 10.19
N GLY A 248 24.02 -26.01 10.69
CA GLY A 248 24.73 -25.25 11.73
C GLY A 248 24.81 -25.94 13.08
N ARG A 249 23.81 -26.77 13.45
CA ARG A 249 23.85 -27.56 14.69
C ARG A 249 24.76 -28.78 14.59
N GLU A 250 24.89 -29.37 13.42
CA GLU A 250 25.80 -30.51 13.19
C GLU A 250 27.29 -30.11 13.28
N ILE A 251 27.61 -28.86 12.93
CA ILE A 251 28.99 -28.33 13.00
C ILE A 251 29.42 -28.03 14.44
N HIS A 252 28.49 -27.74 15.35
CA HIS A 252 28.79 -27.46 16.77
C HIS A 252 28.76 -28.71 17.67
N GLN A 253 28.46 -29.90 17.14
CA GLN A 253 28.48 -31.15 17.89
C GLN A 253 29.65 -32.07 17.51
N LYS A 254 30.60 -31.57 16.73
CA LYS A 254 31.90 -32.26 16.47
C LYS A 254 33.04 -31.47 17.12
#